data_eb64842498d7e79509f8c2252ba2668a
#
_entry.id   eb64842498d7e79509f8c2252ba2668a
#
_cell.length_a   1.000
_cell.length_b   1.000
_cell.length_c   1.000
_cell.angle_alpha   90.00
_cell.angle_beta   90.00
_cell.angle_gamma   90.00
#
_symmetry.space_group_name_H-M   'P 1'
#
loop_
_entity.id
_entity.type
_entity.pdbx_description
1 polymer ?
#
loop_
_entity_poly.entity_id
_entity_poly.type
_entity_poly.pdbx_seq_one_letter_code
_entity_poly.pdbx_strand_id
1 'polypeptide(L)'
;MLKPVEIHIQAQPLTHLESELDPSDWREFLARADHARAIMEGRTFWNISSTAKGGGVAEMLPGLVAYTRGAGVDSRWLVLTGTPAFFHITKRLFNALHGSSGDGSALGAVERETYDDVLQDNAEELLALVKPGDVVLLHDPQTCGLGPALAEAGASVVWRCHVGRDTPNAEVSRAWEFLAPGLSAARFLIFSRAAYVPPQYADRALIIQPSIDIFAVKNQPMAPAVARAILSTTGLLRSGPDMPEPVFTRADGVTGRVSRGADIIRLGTGPVPDMPLLVQVSRWDPLKDAAGVLRGFALLLRQTPHLRVELVLAGPAVTSVADDPDAAATLEDVLALWRRQSHFVRQRIHLACLPMTDLEENAAIVNALQRHAAVVTQKSLQEGFGLTITEAMWKARPVVASAVGGLQDQVLPGENGLLVRNPEDRAEFAGAVRTLLEAPERATLMGLRAHEHVRTYFTITRHLSDFVRLLERLSTQT
;
A
#
# COMPACT_ATOMS: atom_id res chain seq x y z
N MET A 1 -12.17 15.15 24.35
CA MET A 1 -13.03 14.75 23.22
C MET A 1 -12.16 14.63 21.98
N LEU A 2 -12.02 13.44 21.45
CA LEU A 2 -11.24 13.15 20.23
C LEU A 2 -12.12 13.48 19.03
N LYS A 3 -11.60 14.25 18.07
CA LYS A 3 -12.38 14.69 16.89
C LYS A 3 -11.77 14.14 15.62
N PRO A 4 -12.54 13.52 14.70
CA PRO A 4 -12.06 13.17 13.39
C PRO A 4 -11.68 14.42 12.59
N VAL A 5 -10.69 14.27 11.71
CA VAL A 5 -10.16 15.36 10.88
C VAL A 5 -10.54 15.11 9.42
N GLU A 6 -11.18 16.07 8.78
CA GLU A 6 -11.48 15.97 7.34
C GLU A 6 -10.24 16.28 6.51
N ILE A 7 -9.91 15.37 5.59
CA ILE A 7 -8.85 15.55 4.62
C ILE A 7 -9.47 16.09 3.33
N HIS A 8 -9.18 17.33 3.03
CA HIS A 8 -9.71 17.97 1.83
C HIS A 8 -8.96 17.51 0.59
N ILE A 9 -9.65 16.81 -0.30
CA ILE A 9 -9.14 16.36 -1.60
C ILE A 9 -9.86 17.14 -2.70
N GLN A 10 -9.09 17.76 -3.60
CA GLN A 10 -9.66 18.43 -4.77
C GLN A 10 -10.18 17.41 -5.78
N ALA A 11 -11.29 17.77 -6.46
CA ALA A 11 -11.83 16.94 -7.53
C ALA A 11 -10.85 16.88 -8.71
N GLN A 12 -10.67 15.71 -9.28
CA GLN A 12 -9.90 15.50 -10.51
C GLN A 12 -10.85 15.14 -11.65
N PRO A 13 -10.75 15.79 -12.81
CA PRO A 13 -11.62 15.50 -13.92
C PRO A 13 -11.42 14.08 -14.43
N LEU A 14 -12.51 13.36 -14.72
CA LEU A 14 -12.43 11.98 -15.23
C LEU A 14 -11.67 11.89 -16.55
N THR A 15 -11.63 12.98 -17.35
CA THR A 15 -10.89 13.03 -18.62
C THR A 15 -9.39 12.76 -18.47
N HIS A 16 -8.82 12.88 -17.27
CA HIS A 16 -7.44 12.42 -17.03
C HIS A 16 -7.28 10.92 -17.25
N LEU A 17 -8.35 10.13 -17.04
CA LEU A 17 -8.35 8.66 -17.16
C LEU A 17 -8.62 8.18 -18.61
N GLU A 18 -9.00 9.08 -19.53
CA GLU A 18 -9.38 8.73 -20.89
C GLU A 18 -8.29 8.02 -21.67
N SER A 19 -7.01 8.45 -21.48
CA SER A 19 -5.86 7.87 -22.19
C SER A 19 -5.57 6.42 -21.82
N GLU A 20 -6.14 5.92 -20.73
CA GLU A 20 -5.89 4.57 -20.19
C GLU A 20 -6.93 3.53 -20.63
N LEU A 21 -7.99 3.99 -21.26
CA LEU A 21 -9.10 3.14 -21.69
C LEU A 21 -9.29 3.22 -23.20
N ASP A 22 -9.69 2.11 -23.78
CA ASP A 22 -10.13 2.11 -25.18
C ASP A 22 -11.42 2.95 -25.32
N PRO A 23 -11.73 3.52 -26.49
CA PRO A 23 -12.90 4.40 -26.67
C PRO A 23 -14.25 3.76 -26.31
N SER A 24 -14.39 2.45 -26.38
CA SER A 24 -15.58 1.71 -25.93
C SER A 24 -15.65 1.67 -24.41
N ASP A 25 -14.55 1.33 -23.75
CA ASP A 25 -14.46 1.19 -22.31
C ASP A 25 -14.57 2.55 -21.61
N TRP A 26 -14.04 3.60 -22.26
CA TRP A 26 -14.20 4.98 -21.80
C TRP A 26 -15.68 5.40 -21.76
N ARG A 27 -16.45 5.11 -22.82
CA ARG A 27 -17.90 5.42 -22.86
C ARG A 27 -18.66 4.67 -21.78
N GLU A 28 -18.34 3.38 -21.58
CA GLU A 28 -18.95 2.58 -20.52
C GLU A 28 -18.60 3.11 -19.13
N PHE A 29 -17.33 3.49 -18.91
CA PHE A 29 -16.89 4.09 -17.67
C PHE A 29 -17.64 5.40 -17.35
N LEU A 30 -17.82 6.29 -18.33
CA LEU A 30 -18.59 7.53 -18.15
C LEU A 30 -20.06 7.24 -17.83
N ALA A 31 -20.68 6.28 -18.51
CA ALA A 31 -22.06 5.89 -18.24
C ALA A 31 -22.23 5.38 -16.80
N ARG A 32 -21.27 4.60 -16.30
CA ARG A 32 -21.22 4.15 -14.89
C ARG A 32 -21.03 5.31 -13.92
N ALA A 33 -20.18 6.29 -14.24
CA ALA A 33 -19.97 7.47 -13.41
C ALA A 33 -21.26 8.30 -13.30
N ASP A 34 -21.98 8.52 -14.42
CA ASP A 34 -23.29 9.18 -14.43
C ASP A 34 -24.33 8.43 -13.58
N HIS A 35 -24.32 7.12 -13.66
CA HIS A 35 -25.21 6.28 -12.86
C HIS A 35 -24.89 6.38 -11.35
N ALA A 36 -23.61 6.35 -10.97
CA ALA A 36 -23.17 6.55 -9.58
C ALA A 36 -23.62 7.92 -9.04
N ARG A 37 -23.48 8.98 -9.86
CA ARG A 37 -23.94 10.33 -9.51
C ARG A 37 -25.45 10.36 -9.24
N ALA A 38 -26.25 9.71 -10.07
CA ALA A 38 -27.68 9.61 -9.89
C ALA A 38 -28.08 8.85 -8.61
N ILE A 39 -27.42 7.72 -8.31
CA ILE A 39 -27.63 6.98 -7.06
C ILE A 39 -27.30 7.83 -5.84
N MET A 40 -26.24 8.62 -5.90
CA MET A 40 -25.73 9.41 -4.78
C MET A 40 -26.30 10.82 -4.69
N GLU A 41 -27.29 11.19 -5.52
CA GLU A 41 -27.90 12.50 -5.50
C GLU A 41 -28.43 12.85 -4.09
N GLY A 42 -27.98 13.98 -3.55
CA GLY A 42 -28.34 14.45 -2.21
C GLY A 42 -27.73 13.66 -1.03
N ARG A 43 -26.82 12.72 -1.29
CA ARG A 43 -26.12 11.91 -0.29
C ARG A 43 -24.61 12.12 -0.37
N THR A 44 -23.93 11.88 0.75
CA THR A 44 -22.45 11.89 0.83
C THR A 44 -21.90 10.48 0.90
N PHE A 45 -20.79 10.22 0.19
CA PHE A 45 -19.99 9.02 0.30
C PHE A 45 -18.80 9.30 1.22
N TRP A 46 -18.87 8.79 2.45
CA TRP A 46 -17.85 8.99 3.46
C TRP A 46 -16.82 7.86 3.44
N ASN A 47 -15.54 8.21 3.38
CA ASN A 47 -14.43 7.28 3.68
C ASN A 47 -13.89 7.62 5.07
N ILE A 48 -13.82 6.66 5.98
CA ILE A 48 -13.31 6.86 7.33
C ILE A 48 -12.13 5.90 7.57
N SER A 49 -10.95 6.47 7.86
CA SER A 49 -9.72 5.72 8.11
C SER A 49 -9.00 6.19 9.39
N SER A 50 -7.94 5.53 9.79
CA SER A 50 -7.17 5.87 11.00
C SER A 50 -5.98 6.78 10.74
N THR A 51 -5.54 6.95 9.49
CA THR A 51 -4.38 7.78 9.15
C THR A 51 -4.51 8.32 7.73
N ALA A 52 -3.95 9.53 7.51
CA ALA A 52 -3.77 10.12 6.19
C ALA A 52 -2.33 9.92 5.65
N LYS A 53 -1.45 9.25 6.40
CA LYS A 53 -0.03 9.13 6.06
C LYS A 53 0.46 7.72 6.34
N GLY A 54 1.22 7.18 5.41
CA GLY A 54 1.84 5.86 5.55
C GLY A 54 0.85 4.69 5.41
N GLY A 55 1.16 3.76 4.53
CA GLY A 55 0.35 2.57 4.26
C GLY A 55 -0.63 2.70 3.08
N GLY A 56 -1.09 1.54 2.61
CA GLY A 56 -1.83 1.44 1.34
C GLY A 56 -3.16 2.17 1.30
N VAL A 57 -3.88 2.28 2.41
CA VAL A 57 -5.16 3.00 2.48
C VAL A 57 -4.94 4.49 2.25
N ALA A 58 -3.98 5.09 2.96
CA ALA A 58 -3.65 6.51 2.84
C ALA A 58 -3.08 6.87 1.45
N GLU A 59 -2.49 5.90 0.74
CA GLU A 59 -2.00 6.08 -0.63
C GLU A 59 -3.11 5.96 -1.68
N MET A 60 -4.11 5.13 -1.44
CA MET A 60 -5.19 4.84 -2.38
C MET A 60 -6.33 5.88 -2.31
N LEU A 61 -6.70 6.33 -1.12
CA LEU A 61 -7.87 7.20 -0.90
C LEU A 61 -7.79 8.55 -1.61
N PRO A 62 -6.65 9.26 -1.68
CA PRO A 62 -6.59 10.55 -2.38
C PRO A 62 -7.09 10.45 -3.82
N GLY A 63 -6.61 9.50 -4.61
CA GLY A 63 -7.06 9.30 -5.99
C GLY A 63 -8.53 8.88 -6.07
N LEU A 64 -8.97 7.91 -5.26
CA LEU A 64 -10.36 7.46 -5.25
C LEU A 64 -11.33 8.60 -4.92
N VAL A 65 -11.06 9.38 -3.88
CA VAL A 65 -11.89 10.52 -3.50
C VAL A 65 -11.85 11.59 -4.59
N ALA A 66 -10.69 11.92 -5.15
CA ALA A 66 -10.54 12.94 -6.19
C ALA A 66 -11.38 12.63 -7.43
N TYR A 67 -11.30 11.41 -7.97
CA TYR A 67 -12.06 11.04 -9.17
C TYR A 67 -13.53 10.75 -8.87
N THR A 68 -13.89 10.27 -7.68
CA THR A 68 -15.30 10.16 -7.27
C THR A 68 -15.95 11.53 -7.20
N ARG A 69 -15.25 12.54 -6.68
CA ARG A 69 -15.69 13.94 -6.73
C ARG A 69 -15.75 14.49 -8.16
N GLY A 70 -14.77 14.14 -9.01
CA GLY A 70 -14.77 14.46 -10.44
C GLY A 70 -15.93 13.87 -11.22
N ALA A 71 -16.48 12.74 -10.78
CA ALA A 71 -17.72 12.15 -11.28
C ALA A 71 -18.99 12.87 -10.80
N GLY A 72 -18.87 13.89 -9.95
CA GLY A 72 -19.99 14.65 -9.40
C GLY A 72 -20.66 14.03 -8.17
N VAL A 73 -20.01 13.08 -7.51
CA VAL A 73 -20.45 12.51 -6.23
C VAL A 73 -19.79 13.27 -5.08
N ASP A 74 -20.57 13.70 -4.07
CA ASP A 74 -20.01 14.28 -2.84
C ASP A 74 -19.30 13.18 -2.04
N SER A 75 -18.00 13.01 -2.31
CA SER A 75 -17.13 12.05 -1.62
C SER A 75 -16.21 12.79 -0.66
N ARG A 76 -16.12 12.31 0.58
CA ARG A 76 -15.32 12.91 1.65
C ARG A 76 -14.46 11.88 2.37
N TRP A 77 -13.38 12.35 2.97
CA TRP A 77 -12.45 11.53 3.71
C TRP A 77 -12.21 12.09 5.11
N LEU A 78 -12.52 11.29 6.13
CA LEU A 78 -12.31 11.59 7.53
C LEU A 78 -11.26 10.65 8.13
N VAL A 79 -10.40 11.18 8.96
CA VAL A 79 -9.38 10.44 9.70
C VAL A 79 -9.69 10.52 11.19
N LEU A 80 -9.79 9.35 11.83
CA LEU A 80 -10.01 9.25 13.26
C LEU A 80 -8.85 9.84 14.06
N THR A 81 -9.18 10.39 15.22
CA THR A 81 -8.20 10.71 16.26
C THR A 81 -8.23 9.63 17.33
N GLY A 82 -7.07 9.13 17.74
CA GLY A 82 -6.94 8.07 18.73
C GLY A 82 -5.83 8.32 19.73
N THR A 83 -5.89 7.61 20.86
CA THR A 83 -4.82 7.60 21.85
C THR A 83 -3.72 6.60 21.49
N PRO A 84 -2.50 6.71 22.05
CA PRO A 84 -1.47 5.68 21.85
C PRO A 84 -1.95 4.28 22.28
N ALA A 85 -2.72 4.16 23.37
CA ALA A 85 -3.28 2.90 23.83
C ALA A 85 -4.23 2.28 22.79
N PHE A 86 -5.11 3.08 22.19
CA PHE A 86 -5.99 2.66 21.10
C PHE A 86 -5.19 2.15 19.89
N PHE A 87 -4.14 2.87 19.46
CA PHE A 87 -3.33 2.43 18.33
C PHE A 87 -2.52 1.17 18.64
N HIS A 88 -2.10 0.94 19.88
CA HIS A 88 -1.51 -0.33 20.28
C HIS A 88 -2.51 -1.50 20.17
N ILE A 89 -3.75 -1.31 20.61
CA ILE A 89 -4.81 -2.33 20.49
C ILE A 89 -5.11 -2.63 19.01
N THR A 90 -5.29 -1.60 18.19
CA THR A 90 -5.60 -1.79 16.77
C THR A 90 -4.43 -2.37 15.98
N LYS A 91 -3.17 -2.11 16.41
CA LYS A 91 -1.98 -2.81 15.85
C LYS A 91 -1.99 -4.31 16.21
N ARG A 92 -2.40 -4.69 17.43
CA ARG A 92 -2.59 -6.11 17.81
C ARG A 92 -3.67 -6.77 16.94
N LEU A 93 -4.80 -6.09 16.71
CA LEU A 93 -5.86 -6.57 15.82
C LEU A 93 -5.34 -6.76 14.39
N PHE A 94 -4.58 -5.79 13.89
CA PHE A 94 -3.94 -5.88 12.57
C PHE A 94 -2.99 -7.09 12.49
N ASN A 95 -2.12 -7.27 13.49
CA ASN A 95 -1.21 -8.41 13.54
C ASN A 95 -1.97 -9.74 13.65
N ALA A 96 -3.03 -9.79 14.47
CA ALA A 96 -3.84 -10.98 14.63
C ALA A 96 -4.60 -11.36 13.34
N LEU A 97 -5.13 -10.40 12.58
CA LEU A 97 -5.71 -10.65 11.25
C LEU A 97 -4.69 -11.19 10.25
N HIS A 98 -3.41 -10.84 10.40
CA HIS A 98 -2.31 -11.47 9.66
C HIS A 98 -1.85 -12.82 10.27
N GLY A 99 -2.50 -13.26 11.33
CA GLY A 99 -2.21 -14.53 12.01
C GLY A 99 -0.96 -14.49 12.89
N SER A 100 -0.50 -13.29 13.27
CA SER A 100 0.61 -13.07 14.18
C SER A 100 0.09 -12.70 15.57
N SER A 101 0.72 -13.26 16.63
CA SER A 101 0.42 -12.88 18.03
C SER A 101 0.91 -11.45 18.38
N GLY A 102 1.69 -10.82 17.50
CA GLY A 102 2.29 -9.52 17.80
C GLY A 102 3.17 -9.56 19.05
N ASP A 103 2.88 -8.67 19.99
CA ASP A 103 3.55 -8.63 21.33
C ASP A 103 3.03 -9.68 22.32
N GLY A 104 2.08 -10.51 21.90
CA GLY A 104 1.46 -11.54 22.75
C GLY A 104 0.47 -11.03 23.78
N SER A 105 0.19 -9.73 23.82
CA SER A 105 -0.75 -9.14 24.78
C SER A 105 -2.20 -9.50 24.45
N ALA A 106 -3.04 -9.54 25.49
CA ALA A 106 -4.44 -9.92 25.35
C ALA A 106 -5.28 -8.88 24.58
N LEU A 107 -6.36 -9.37 23.98
CA LEU A 107 -7.49 -8.57 23.47
C LEU A 107 -8.70 -8.86 24.37
N GLY A 108 -8.64 -8.38 25.61
CA GLY A 108 -9.63 -8.65 26.65
C GLY A 108 -10.63 -7.50 26.87
N ALA A 109 -11.27 -7.50 28.04
CA ALA A 109 -12.30 -6.51 28.39
C ALA A 109 -11.73 -5.08 28.50
N VAL A 110 -10.52 -4.93 29.03
CA VAL A 110 -9.85 -3.61 29.17
C VAL A 110 -9.52 -3.02 27.80
N GLU A 111 -9.01 -3.85 26.90
CA GLU A 111 -8.71 -3.43 25.53
C GLU A 111 -10.01 -3.09 24.78
N ARG A 112 -11.08 -3.84 25.03
CA ARG A 112 -12.40 -3.56 24.47
C ARG A 112 -12.91 -2.21 24.95
N GLU A 113 -12.90 -1.94 26.23
CA GLU A 113 -13.33 -0.66 26.81
C GLU A 113 -12.53 0.52 26.23
N THR A 114 -11.19 0.42 26.21
CA THR A 114 -10.33 1.46 25.61
C THR A 114 -10.63 1.69 24.12
N TYR A 115 -10.91 0.63 23.37
CA TYR A 115 -11.26 0.69 21.95
C TYR A 115 -12.60 1.38 21.74
N ASP A 116 -13.61 0.98 22.53
CA ASP A 116 -14.98 1.48 22.41
C ASP A 116 -15.07 2.95 22.87
N ASP A 117 -14.39 3.37 23.93
CA ASP A 117 -14.35 4.76 24.42
C ASP A 117 -13.80 5.73 23.35
N VAL A 118 -12.68 5.37 22.71
CA VAL A 118 -12.10 6.20 21.64
C VAL A 118 -13.04 6.31 20.44
N LEU A 119 -13.72 5.23 20.08
CA LEU A 119 -14.66 5.25 18.96
C LEU A 119 -15.94 5.97 19.32
N GLN A 120 -16.40 5.94 20.55
CA GLN A 120 -17.55 6.71 20.99
C GLN A 120 -17.29 8.21 20.90
N ASP A 121 -16.12 8.70 21.36
CA ASP A 121 -15.73 10.11 21.20
C ASP A 121 -15.75 10.56 19.73
N ASN A 122 -15.21 9.72 18.81
CA ASN A 122 -15.24 10.02 17.38
C ASN A 122 -16.67 9.93 16.79
N ALA A 123 -17.50 8.99 17.27
CA ALA A 123 -18.87 8.81 16.79
C ALA A 123 -19.74 10.05 17.07
N GLU A 124 -19.62 10.68 18.23
CA GLU A 124 -20.37 11.88 18.60
C GLU A 124 -20.21 13.01 17.56
N GLU A 125 -18.99 13.24 17.09
CA GLU A 125 -18.70 14.24 16.05
C GLU A 125 -19.15 13.77 14.65
N LEU A 126 -18.99 12.47 14.34
CA LEU A 126 -19.42 11.89 13.06
C LEU A 126 -20.93 11.94 12.88
N LEU A 127 -21.70 11.70 13.94
CA LEU A 127 -23.16 11.76 13.93
C LEU A 127 -23.72 13.17 13.67
N ALA A 128 -22.92 14.21 13.92
CA ALA A 128 -23.27 15.57 13.52
C ALA A 128 -23.07 15.85 12.01
N LEU A 129 -22.25 15.06 11.33
CA LEU A 129 -21.88 15.25 9.92
C LEU A 129 -22.63 14.28 8.98
N VAL A 130 -22.75 13.02 9.39
CA VAL A 130 -23.36 11.93 8.60
C VAL A 130 -24.89 12.04 8.69
N LYS A 131 -25.55 11.99 7.53
CA LYS A 131 -27.01 12.11 7.42
C LYS A 131 -27.65 10.75 7.09
N PRO A 132 -28.95 10.57 7.41
CA PRO A 132 -29.71 9.42 6.94
C PRO A 132 -29.63 9.28 5.42
N GLY A 133 -29.33 8.09 4.94
CA GLY A 133 -29.14 7.78 3.53
C GLY A 133 -27.71 7.93 3.00
N ASP A 134 -26.80 8.56 3.73
CA ASP A 134 -25.39 8.60 3.36
C ASP A 134 -24.80 7.18 3.29
N VAL A 135 -23.72 7.02 2.51
CA VAL A 135 -22.95 5.80 2.45
C VAL A 135 -21.65 6.00 3.23
N VAL A 136 -21.36 5.14 4.19
CA VAL A 136 -20.15 5.22 5.00
C VAL A 136 -19.29 3.97 4.79
N LEU A 137 -18.09 4.17 4.25
CA LEU A 137 -17.07 3.14 4.09
C LEU A 137 -16.03 3.26 5.21
N LEU A 138 -16.08 2.32 6.14
CA LEU A 138 -15.16 2.19 7.27
C LEU A 138 -13.96 1.34 6.85
N HIS A 139 -12.73 1.84 7.04
CA HIS A 139 -11.51 1.14 6.66
C HIS A 139 -10.81 0.53 7.86
N ASP A 140 -10.57 -0.77 7.80
CA ASP A 140 -9.76 -1.58 8.70
C ASP A 140 -10.27 -1.67 10.17
N PRO A 141 -9.61 -2.43 11.04
CA PRO A 141 -10.04 -2.65 12.43
C PRO A 141 -10.23 -1.36 13.23
N GLN A 142 -9.50 -0.30 12.90
CA GLN A 142 -9.53 0.96 13.67
C GLN A 142 -10.89 1.64 13.64
N THR A 143 -11.67 1.44 12.58
CA THR A 143 -12.94 2.13 12.37
C THR A 143 -14.16 1.26 12.61
N CYS A 144 -13.96 -0.04 12.78
CA CYS A 144 -15.01 -1.06 12.77
C CYS A 144 -16.12 -0.80 13.79
N GLY A 145 -15.77 -0.40 15.02
CA GLY A 145 -16.74 -0.19 16.10
C GLY A 145 -17.67 1.01 15.90
N LEU A 146 -17.42 1.89 14.88
CA LEU A 146 -18.35 2.98 14.53
C LEU A 146 -19.61 2.48 13.82
N GLY A 147 -19.58 1.26 13.26
CA GLY A 147 -20.64 0.73 12.42
C GLY A 147 -22.04 0.81 13.01
N PRO A 148 -22.29 0.30 14.23
CA PRO A 148 -23.61 0.31 14.85
C PRO A 148 -24.20 1.73 15.01
N ALA A 149 -23.43 2.69 15.55
CA ALA A 149 -23.91 4.05 15.76
C ALA A 149 -24.28 4.79 14.46
N LEU A 150 -23.44 4.61 13.41
CA LEU A 150 -23.68 5.20 12.09
C LEU A 150 -24.89 4.56 11.38
N ALA A 151 -25.08 3.25 11.52
CA ALA A 151 -26.25 2.57 10.98
C ALA A 151 -27.55 2.97 11.70
N GLU A 152 -27.52 3.16 13.02
CA GLU A 152 -28.65 3.65 13.81
C GLU A 152 -29.04 5.08 13.38
N ALA A 153 -28.06 5.90 13.00
CA ALA A 153 -28.29 7.23 12.43
C ALA A 153 -28.84 7.20 10.99
N GLY A 154 -29.08 6.02 10.42
CA GLY A 154 -29.67 5.83 9.10
C GLY A 154 -28.69 5.82 7.92
N ALA A 155 -27.37 5.73 8.18
CA ALA A 155 -26.39 5.58 7.12
C ALA A 155 -26.29 4.13 6.62
N SER A 156 -25.95 3.96 5.35
CA SER A 156 -25.58 2.66 4.77
C SER A 156 -24.13 2.35 5.05
N VAL A 157 -23.86 1.54 6.09
CA VAL A 157 -22.50 1.21 6.52
C VAL A 157 -21.95 0.05 5.72
N VAL A 158 -20.73 0.24 5.18
CA VAL A 158 -19.89 -0.78 4.57
C VAL A 158 -18.55 -0.79 5.32
N TRP A 159 -18.02 -1.95 5.59
CA TRP A 159 -16.70 -2.06 6.20
C TRP A 159 -15.71 -2.75 5.25
N ARG A 160 -14.49 -2.24 5.17
CA ARG A 160 -13.44 -2.77 4.29
C ARG A 160 -12.22 -3.21 5.08
N CYS A 161 -11.84 -4.48 4.89
CA CYS A 161 -10.64 -5.06 5.45
C CYS A 161 -9.53 -5.12 4.38
N HIS A 162 -8.42 -4.42 4.63
CA HIS A 162 -7.26 -4.45 3.74
C HIS A 162 -6.24 -5.52 4.14
N VAL A 163 -6.46 -6.21 5.24
CA VAL A 163 -5.55 -7.19 5.82
C VAL A 163 -6.18 -8.57 5.90
N GLY A 164 -5.37 -9.61 5.91
CA GLY A 164 -5.86 -10.96 6.05
C GLY A 164 -4.74 -12.00 5.93
N ARG A 165 -5.12 -13.26 6.06
CA ARG A 165 -4.24 -14.41 5.94
C ARG A 165 -4.92 -15.50 5.13
N ASP A 166 -4.17 -16.13 4.22
CA ASP A 166 -4.69 -17.19 3.33
C ASP A 166 -5.18 -18.42 4.08
N THR A 167 -4.50 -18.80 5.17
CA THR A 167 -4.90 -19.91 6.04
C THR A 167 -5.11 -19.35 7.45
N PRO A 168 -6.36 -19.16 7.88
CA PRO A 168 -6.68 -18.66 9.21
C PRO A 168 -6.12 -19.55 10.32
N ASN A 169 -5.78 -18.93 11.44
CA ASN A 169 -5.34 -19.59 12.68
C ASN A 169 -6.10 -19.03 13.89
N ALA A 170 -5.75 -19.45 15.10
CA ALA A 170 -6.40 -19.01 16.32
C ALA A 170 -6.32 -17.49 16.55
N GLU A 171 -5.22 -16.83 16.11
CA GLU A 171 -5.07 -15.37 16.19
C GLU A 171 -6.10 -14.67 15.32
N VAL A 172 -6.27 -15.13 14.09
CA VAL A 172 -7.28 -14.60 13.16
C VAL A 172 -8.68 -14.74 13.74
N SER A 173 -9.00 -15.89 14.35
CA SER A 173 -10.31 -16.12 14.99
C SER A 173 -10.56 -15.15 16.14
N ARG A 174 -9.56 -14.92 17.02
CA ARG A 174 -9.66 -13.93 18.11
C ARG A 174 -9.89 -12.50 17.62
N ALA A 175 -9.22 -12.11 16.52
CA ALA A 175 -9.46 -10.80 15.94
C ALA A 175 -10.89 -10.66 15.42
N TRP A 176 -11.41 -11.68 14.73
CA TRP A 176 -12.81 -11.67 14.25
C TRP A 176 -13.83 -11.64 15.40
N GLU A 177 -13.59 -12.37 16.49
CA GLU A 177 -14.44 -12.31 17.70
C GLU A 177 -14.45 -10.91 18.31
N PHE A 178 -13.29 -10.25 18.35
CA PHE A 178 -13.19 -8.87 18.82
C PHE A 178 -13.94 -7.90 17.90
N LEU A 179 -13.86 -8.04 16.59
CA LEU A 179 -14.49 -7.11 15.64
C LEU A 179 -15.98 -7.36 15.43
N ALA A 180 -16.49 -8.54 15.74
CA ALA A 180 -17.86 -8.97 15.44
C ALA A 180 -18.97 -7.98 15.87
N PRO A 181 -18.95 -7.35 17.05
CA PRO A 181 -19.96 -6.37 17.44
C PRO A 181 -20.02 -5.18 16.48
N GLY A 182 -18.87 -4.62 16.08
CA GLY A 182 -18.80 -3.50 15.14
C GLY A 182 -19.26 -3.84 13.72
N LEU A 183 -19.07 -5.10 13.31
CA LEU A 183 -19.46 -5.60 11.98
C LEU A 183 -20.97 -5.93 11.87
N SER A 184 -21.69 -5.99 12.98
CA SER A 184 -23.09 -6.45 13.01
C SER A 184 -24.01 -5.62 12.12
N ALA A 185 -23.79 -4.30 12.08
CA ALA A 185 -24.58 -3.33 11.32
C ALA A 185 -24.07 -3.06 9.89
N ALA A 186 -22.91 -3.59 9.51
CA ALA A 186 -22.40 -3.38 8.15
C ALA A 186 -23.20 -4.18 7.13
N ARG A 187 -23.72 -3.53 6.10
CA ARG A 187 -24.50 -4.18 5.01
C ARG A 187 -23.62 -5.06 4.15
N PHE A 188 -22.43 -4.61 3.82
CA PHE A 188 -21.41 -5.37 3.09
C PHE A 188 -20.05 -5.26 3.77
N LEU A 189 -19.26 -6.31 3.60
CA LEU A 189 -17.87 -6.40 4.02
C LEU A 189 -16.99 -6.56 2.79
N ILE A 190 -16.07 -5.63 2.56
CA ILE A 190 -15.17 -5.64 1.41
C ILE A 190 -13.83 -6.24 1.82
N PHE A 191 -13.34 -7.19 1.03
CA PHE A 191 -12.04 -7.84 1.21
C PHE A 191 -11.18 -7.67 -0.04
N SER A 192 -9.86 -7.70 0.15
CA SER A 192 -8.91 -7.62 -0.97
C SER A 192 -8.82 -8.93 -1.75
N ARG A 193 -9.17 -10.07 -1.14
CA ARG A 193 -9.20 -11.40 -1.80
C ARG A 193 -10.15 -12.38 -1.10
N ALA A 194 -10.59 -13.38 -1.86
CA ALA A 194 -11.57 -14.36 -1.37
C ALA A 194 -11.08 -15.19 -0.17
N ALA A 195 -9.77 -15.50 -0.11
CA ALA A 195 -9.19 -16.27 0.98
C ALA A 195 -9.25 -15.55 2.36
N TYR A 196 -9.51 -14.25 2.37
CA TYR A 196 -9.63 -13.47 3.61
C TYR A 196 -11.03 -13.45 4.18
N VAL A 197 -12.01 -13.93 3.43
CA VAL A 197 -13.42 -13.90 3.85
C VAL A 197 -13.67 -14.97 4.90
N PRO A 198 -14.07 -14.59 6.14
CA PRO A 198 -14.51 -15.58 7.11
C PRO A 198 -15.82 -16.22 6.68
N PRO A 199 -15.98 -17.55 6.84
CA PRO A 199 -17.18 -18.27 6.37
C PRO A 199 -18.51 -17.67 6.84
N GLN A 200 -18.56 -17.13 8.07
CA GLN A 200 -19.77 -16.51 8.65
C GLN A 200 -20.18 -15.18 7.97
N TYR A 201 -19.34 -14.61 7.12
CA TYR A 201 -19.62 -13.35 6.42
C TYR A 201 -19.71 -13.52 4.90
N ALA A 202 -19.68 -14.75 4.38
CA ALA A 202 -19.59 -15.04 2.95
C ALA A 202 -20.77 -14.46 2.15
N ASP A 203 -21.96 -14.44 2.71
CA ASP A 203 -23.21 -13.97 2.08
C ASP A 203 -23.25 -12.45 1.86
N ARG A 204 -22.50 -11.67 2.63
CA ARG A 204 -22.38 -10.21 2.49
C ARG A 204 -20.97 -9.73 2.17
N ALA A 205 -20.08 -10.66 1.79
CA ALA A 205 -18.72 -10.33 1.38
C ALA A 205 -18.65 -9.89 -0.08
N LEU A 206 -17.82 -8.87 -0.34
CA LEU A 206 -17.48 -8.42 -1.67
C LEU A 206 -15.95 -8.45 -1.82
N ILE A 207 -15.48 -8.86 -2.98
CA ILE A 207 -14.04 -8.80 -3.29
C ILE A 207 -13.81 -7.60 -4.18
N ILE A 208 -13.14 -6.58 -3.62
CA ILE A 208 -12.68 -5.39 -4.34
C ILE A 208 -11.20 -5.22 -4.05
N GLN A 209 -10.39 -5.61 -5.01
CA GLN A 209 -8.94 -5.51 -4.88
C GLN A 209 -8.50 -4.03 -4.86
N PRO A 210 -7.47 -3.67 -4.09
CA PRO A 210 -6.84 -2.36 -4.17
C PRO A 210 -6.35 -2.03 -5.58
N SER A 211 -6.09 -0.76 -5.82
CA SER A 211 -5.62 -0.24 -7.10
C SER A 211 -4.62 0.88 -6.90
N ILE A 212 -3.89 1.21 -7.93
CA ILE A 212 -3.04 2.39 -7.99
C ILE A 212 -3.69 3.49 -8.83
N ASP A 213 -3.42 4.73 -8.45
CA ASP A 213 -3.61 5.89 -9.32
C ASP A 213 -2.33 6.05 -10.16
N ILE A 214 -2.46 5.86 -11.45
CA ILE A 214 -1.33 5.89 -12.39
C ILE A 214 -0.80 7.31 -12.64
N PHE A 215 -1.60 8.33 -12.34
CA PHE A 215 -1.23 9.74 -12.46
C PHE A 215 -0.68 10.32 -11.14
N ALA A 216 -0.79 9.58 -10.04
CA ALA A 216 -0.17 10.00 -8.79
C ALA A 216 1.34 10.17 -8.96
N VAL A 217 1.94 11.09 -8.18
CA VAL A 217 3.39 11.40 -8.22
C VAL A 217 4.25 10.13 -8.17
N LYS A 218 3.81 9.14 -7.37
CA LYS A 218 4.50 7.85 -7.23
C LYS A 218 4.51 7.02 -8.52
N ASN A 219 3.56 7.21 -9.44
CA ASN A 219 3.35 6.33 -10.60
C ASN A 219 3.47 7.02 -11.95
N GLN A 220 3.32 8.35 -11.99
CA GLN A 220 3.37 9.14 -13.22
C GLN A 220 4.64 8.86 -14.04
N PRO A 221 4.60 9.03 -15.37
CA PRO A 221 5.78 8.88 -16.24
C PRO A 221 6.95 9.74 -15.76
N MET A 222 8.16 9.20 -15.86
CA MET A 222 9.39 9.90 -15.49
C MET A 222 10.51 9.48 -16.43
N ALA A 223 11.18 10.46 -17.04
CA ALA A 223 12.31 10.19 -17.93
C ALA A 223 13.48 9.55 -17.14
N PRO A 224 14.21 8.56 -17.71
CA PRO A 224 15.30 7.89 -17.02
C PRO A 224 16.40 8.83 -16.49
N ALA A 225 16.67 9.93 -17.21
CA ALA A 225 17.65 10.93 -16.78
C ALA A 225 17.18 11.69 -15.54
N VAL A 226 15.88 12.05 -15.46
CA VAL A 226 15.27 12.71 -14.30
C VAL A 226 15.25 11.76 -13.10
N ALA A 227 14.92 10.48 -13.32
CA ALA A 227 14.96 9.47 -12.25
C ALA A 227 16.38 9.36 -11.65
N ARG A 228 17.43 9.32 -12.51
CA ARG A 228 18.82 9.33 -12.03
C ARG A 228 19.17 10.62 -11.28
N ALA A 229 18.72 11.78 -11.76
CA ALA A 229 18.94 13.06 -11.08
C ALA A 229 18.32 13.09 -9.69
N ILE A 230 17.07 12.63 -9.54
CA ILE A 230 16.39 12.48 -8.25
C ILE A 230 17.19 11.57 -7.32
N LEU A 231 17.59 10.38 -7.81
CA LEU A 231 18.33 9.41 -6.99
C LEU A 231 19.73 9.90 -6.61
N SER A 232 20.37 10.71 -7.45
CA SER A 232 21.66 11.33 -7.12
C SER A 232 21.49 12.46 -6.09
N THR A 233 20.46 13.28 -6.21
CA THR A 233 20.14 14.34 -5.24
C THR A 233 19.86 13.77 -3.86
N THR A 234 19.14 12.63 -3.81
CA THR A 234 18.85 11.92 -2.55
C THR A 234 20.04 11.13 -2.00
N GLY A 235 21.14 11.02 -2.74
CA GLY A 235 22.31 10.22 -2.39
C GLY A 235 22.16 8.71 -2.62
N LEU A 236 21.07 8.25 -3.23
CA LEU A 236 20.83 6.83 -3.54
C LEU A 236 21.72 6.33 -4.69
N LEU A 237 22.13 7.23 -5.59
CA LEU A 237 23.14 6.99 -6.63
C LEU A 237 24.26 8.00 -6.51
N ARG A 238 25.42 7.67 -7.09
CA ARG A 238 26.49 8.66 -7.31
C ARG A 238 26.01 9.69 -8.32
N SER A 239 26.39 10.95 -8.08
CA SER A 239 26.20 12.00 -9.07
C SER A 239 27.09 11.76 -10.28
N GLY A 240 26.53 12.00 -11.47
CA GLY A 240 27.23 12.02 -12.75
C GLY A 240 27.38 13.44 -13.28
N PRO A 241 28.15 13.65 -14.35
CA PRO A 241 28.17 14.93 -15.07
C PRO A 241 26.83 15.15 -15.79
N ASP A 242 26.48 16.40 -16.05
CA ASP A 242 25.36 16.84 -16.91
C ASP A 242 23.99 16.24 -16.52
N MET A 243 23.68 16.20 -15.23
CA MET A 243 22.38 15.71 -14.76
C MET A 243 21.30 16.80 -14.94
N PRO A 244 20.09 16.43 -15.41
CA PRO A 244 18.98 17.38 -15.45
C PRO A 244 18.53 17.75 -14.03
N GLU A 245 17.65 18.74 -13.92
CA GLU A 245 17.04 19.07 -12.66
C GLU A 245 16.17 17.89 -12.13
N PRO A 246 16.21 17.63 -10.81
CA PRO A 246 15.44 16.57 -10.19
C PRO A 246 13.98 17.01 -9.94
N VAL A 247 13.22 17.24 -11.02
CA VAL A 247 11.86 17.77 -10.97
C VAL A 247 10.81 16.69 -11.18
N PHE A 248 9.59 16.94 -10.66
CA PHE A 248 8.41 16.11 -10.84
C PHE A 248 7.16 16.99 -10.90
N THR A 249 6.03 16.46 -11.34
CA THR A 249 4.75 17.18 -11.32
C THR A 249 3.98 16.81 -10.04
N ARG A 250 3.60 17.82 -9.25
CA ARG A 250 2.75 17.65 -8.05
C ARG A 250 1.31 17.33 -8.44
N ALA A 251 0.51 16.88 -7.48
CA ALA A 251 -0.90 16.55 -7.70
C ALA A 251 -1.74 17.76 -8.15
N ASP A 252 -1.33 18.99 -7.82
CA ASP A 252 -1.94 20.23 -8.26
C ASP A 252 -1.44 20.71 -9.64
N GLY A 253 -0.58 19.95 -10.30
CA GLY A 253 0.02 20.27 -11.60
C GLY A 253 1.26 21.19 -11.52
N VAL A 254 1.62 21.69 -10.35
CA VAL A 254 2.80 22.54 -10.17
C VAL A 254 4.09 21.70 -10.24
N THR A 255 5.15 22.28 -10.79
CA THR A 255 6.47 21.63 -10.81
C THR A 255 7.04 21.58 -9.39
N GLY A 256 7.24 20.37 -8.88
CA GLY A 256 7.99 20.09 -7.66
C GLY A 256 9.45 19.78 -7.96
N ARG A 257 10.31 19.90 -6.94
CA ARG A 257 11.73 19.57 -7.02
C ARG A 257 12.14 18.72 -5.83
N VAL A 258 12.88 17.66 -6.06
CA VAL A 258 13.51 16.87 -5.01
C VAL A 258 14.75 17.63 -4.54
N SER A 259 14.79 17.93 -3.24
CA SER A 259 15.87 18.71 -2.63
C SER A 259 16.45 18.06 -1.36
N ARG A 260 15.76 17.05 -0.80
CA ARG A 260 16.12 16.40 0.46
C ARG A 260 16.92 15.13 0.21
N GLY A 261 18.01 14.96 0.95
CA GLY A 261 18.75 13.70 1.00
C GLY A 261 18.00 12.63 1.79
N ALA A 262 18.22 11.36 1.45
CA ALA A 262 17.87 10.24 2.31
C ALA A 262 18.94 10.04 3.38
N ASP A 263 18.54 9.55 4.56
CA ASP A 263 19.49 9.06 5.56
C ASP A 263 19.89 7.63 5.19
N ILE A 264 21.15 7.45 4.73
CA ILE A 264 21.59 6.18 4.13
C ILE A 264 22.73 5.58 4.93
N ILE A 265 22.48 4.41 5.48
CA ILE A 265 23.48 3.58 6.12
C ILE A 265 24.11 2.67 5.06
N ARG A 266 25.41 2.87 4.82
CA ARG A 266 26.21 2.10 3.85
C ARG A 266 27.68 2.09 4.17
N LEU A 267 28.42 1.21 3.53
CA LEU A 267 29.88 1.17 3.58
C LEU A 267 30.43 1.72 2.26
N GLY A 268 31.15 2.84 2.33
CA GLY A 268 31.71 3.49 1.15
C GLY A 268 30.73 4.41 0.40
N THR A 269 30.89 4.49 -0.90
CA THR A 269 30.10 5.39 -1.77
C THR A 269 28.83 4.70 -2.30
N GLY A 270 27.87 5.48 -2.78
CA GLY A 270 26.66 4.93 -3.42
C GLY A 270 26.92 4.20 -4.74
N PRO A 271 25.93 3.47 -5.26
CA PRO A 271 26.00 2.79 -6.55
C PRO A 271 26.28 3.77 -7.68
N VAL A 272 27.01 3.32 -8.70
CA VAL A 272 27.15 4.08 -9.96
C VAL A 272 25.84 3.97 -10.77
N PRO A 273 25.55 4.94 -11.66
CA PRO A 273 24.25 5.00 -12.37
C PRO A 273 23.91 3.78 -13.22
N ASP A 274 24.87 2.99 -13.65
CA ASP A 274 24.70 1.77 -14.44
C ASP A 274 24.79 0.48 -13.60
N MET A 275 24.85 0.57 -12.28
CA MET A 275 24.82 -0.58 -11.40
C MET A 275 23.39 -1.13 -11.33
N PRO A 276 23.16 -2.41 -11.68
CA PRO A 276 21.86 -3.04 -11.47
C PRO A 276 21.49 -3.05 -9.99
N LEU A 277 20.29 -2.55 -9.66
CA LEU A 277 19.81 -2.51 -8.29
C LEU A 277 18.70 -3.56 -8.07
N LEU A 278 18.85 -4.36 -7.03
CA LEU A 278 17.75 -5.06 -6.38
C LEU A 278 17.14 -4.09 -5.35
N VAL A 279 15.85 -3.83 -5.44
CA VAL A 279 15.20 -2.81 -4.62
C VAL A 279 14.01 -3.42 -3.86
N GLN A 280 13.93 -3.20 -2.55
CA GLN A 280 12.69 -3.32 -1.78
C GLN A 280 12.33 -1.95 -1.20
N VAL A 281 11.11 -1.49 -1.46
CA VAL A 281 10.51 -0.32 -0.82
C VAL A 281 9.40 -0.80 0.09
N SER A 282 9.54 -0.60 1.40
CA SER A 282 8.54 -1.02 2.38
C SER A 282 8.69 -0.24 3.68
N ARG A 283 7.67 -0.27 4.53
CA ARG A 283 7.85 0.16 5.92
C ARG A 283 8.86 -0.77 6.62
N TRP A 284 9.49 -0.25 7.67
CA TRP A 284 10.32 -1.05 8.57
C TRP A 284 9.40 -1.86 9.50
N ASP A 285 8.84 -2.94 8.97
CA ASP A 285 7.88 -3.82 9.62
C ASP A 285 8.40 -5.25 9.54
N PRO A 286 8.37 -6.04 10.64
CA PRO A 286 8.85 -7.43 10.64
C PRO A 286 8.20 -8.30 9.55
N LEU A 287 6.92 -8.05 9.23
CA LEU A 287 6.20 -8.80 8.19
C LEU A 287 6.71 -8.51 6.77
N LYS A 288 7.42 -7.39 6.55
CA LYS A 288 8.05 -7.05 5.26
C LYS A 288 9.41 -7.72 5.06
N ASP A 289 9.97 -8.33 6.10
CA ASP A 289 11.15 -9.18 6.10
C ASP A 289 12.39 -8.59 5.42
N ALA A 290 12.69 -7.30 5.69
CA ALA A 290 13.90 -6.66 5.20
C ALA A 290 15.18 -7.44 5.60
N ALA A 291 15.17 -8.06 6.80
CA ALA A 291 16.25 -8.92 7.26
C ALA A 291 16.41 -10.19 6.41
N GLY A 292 15.30 -10.81 5.99
CA GLY A 292 15.32 -11.97 5.10
C GLY A 292 15.80 -11.63 3.70
N VAL A 293 15.42 -10.48 3.17
CA VAL A 293 15.95 -9.96 1.88
C VAL A 293 17.46 -9.78 1.97
N LEU A 294 17.95 -9.13 3.04
CA LEU A 294 19.40 -8.97 3.26
C LEU A 294 20.12 -10.30 3.31
N ARG A 295 19.59 -11.29 4.07
CA ARG A 295 20.18 -12.64 4.17
C ARG A 295 20.17 -13.37 2.84
N GLY A 296 19.08 -13.30 2.08
CA GLY A 296 18.96 -13.89 0.76
C GLY A 296 19.91 -13.26 -0.25
N PHE A 297 20.05 -11.93 -0.22
CA PHE A 297 21.02 -11.21 -1.05
C PHE A 297 22.49 -11.58 -0.69
N ALA A 298 22.79 -11.68 0.60
CA ALA A 298 24.11 -12.16 1.03
C ALA A 298 24.40 -13.60 0.57
N LEU A 299 23.38 -14.46 0.53
CA LEU A 299 23.50 -15.81 -0.04
C LEU A 299 23.74 -15.76 -1.55
N LEU A 300 22.98 -14.94 -2.28
CA LEU A 300 23.19 -14.72 -3.72
C LEU A 300 24.62 -14.32 -4.03
N LEU A 301 25.18 -13.35 -3.33
CA LEU A 301 26.55 -12.89 -3.55
C LEU A 301 27.61 -13.94 -3.22
N ARG A 302 27.34 -14.83 -2.24
CA ARG A 302 28.26 -15.97 -1.95
C ARG A 302 28.23 -17.03 -3.04
N GLN A 303 27.05 -17.29 -3.64
CA GLN A 303 26.88 -18.26 -4.72
C GLN A 303 27.38 -17.74 -6.07
N THR A 304 27.26 -16.43 -6.29
CA THR A 304 27.61 -15.76 -7.54
C THR A 304 28.43 -14.49 -7.28
N PRO A 305 29.69 -14.60 -6.81
CA PRO A 305 30.49 -13.44 -6.40
C PRO A 305 30.79 -12.45 -7.53
N HIS A 306 30.74 -12.90 -8.78
CA HIS A 306 30.97 -12.09 -9.98
C HIS A 306 29.75 -11.30 -10.43
N LEU A 307 28.58 -11.58 -9.88
CA LEU A 307 27.34 -10.89 -10.26
C LEU A 307 27.40 -9.40 -9.87
N ARG A 308 27.21 -8.54 -10.84
CA ARG A 308 27.13 -7.10 -10.66
C ARG A 308 25.71 -6.74 -10.20
N VAL A 309 25.54 -6.48 -8.91
CA VAL A 309 24.27 -6.05 -8.34
C VAL A 309 24.52 -5.44 -6.97
N GLU A 310 23.73 -4.42 -6.62
CA GLU A 310 23.68 -3.87 -5.27
C GLU A 310 22.24 -3.86 -4.76
N LEU A 311 22.06 -3.98 -3.43
CA LEU A 311 20.75 -3.99 -2.78
C LEU A 311 20.46 -2.64 -2.17
N VAL A 312 19.27 -2.11 -2.43
CA VAL A 312 18.69 -0.97 -1.72
C VAL A 312 17.46 -1.44 -0.96
N LEU A 313 17.52 -1.37 0.37
CA LEU A 313 16.34 -1.48 1.24
C LEU A 313 15.93 -0.07 1.64
N ALA A 314 14.77 0.37 1.16
CA ALA A 314 14.28 1.72 1.37
C ALA A 314 12.96 1.70 2.16
N GLY A 315 12.88 2.54 3.16
CA GLY A 315 11.67 2.73 3.96
C GLY A 315 11.53 4.18 4.40
N PRO A 316 10.39 4.57 5.01
CA PRO A 316 10.21 5.90 5.57
C PRO A 316 11.19 6.15 6.73
N ALA A 317 11.51 7.42 6.99
CA ALA A 317 12.20 7.81 8.21
C ALA A 317 11.39 7.35 9.43
N VAL A 318 12.02 6.61 10.34
CA VAL A 318 11.34 5.90 11.46
C VAL A 318 10.58 6.82 12.42
N THR A 319 10.95 8.09 12.49
CA THR A 319 10.29 9.11 13.33
C THR A 319 9.03 9.69 12.69
N SER A 320 8.71 9.33 11.45
CA SER A 320 7.69 10.01 10.63
C SER A 320 6.36 9.28 10.53
N VAL A 321 6.25 8.05 11.05
CA VAL A 321 5.05 7.21 10.96
C VAL A 321 4.53 6.94 12.37
N ALA A 322 3.52 7.69 12.78
CA ALA A 322 3.04 7.71 14.18
C ALA A 322 2.33 6.40 14.61
N ASP A 323 1.77 5.66 13.66
CA ASP A 323 1.03 4.40 13.88
C ASP A 323 1.88 3.14 13.70
N ASP A 324 3.23 3.28 13.60
CA ASP A 324 4.15 2.15 13.44
C ASP A 324 5.22 2.10 14.55
N PRO A 325 4.86 1.66 15.77
CA PRO A 325 5.76 1.64 16.92
C PRO A 325 6.95 0.68 16.74
N ASP A 326 6.85 -0.31 15.87
CA ASP A 326 7.87 -1.34 15.65
C ASP A 326 8.97 -0.92 14.65
N ALA A 327 8.79 0.21 13.96
CA ALA A 327 9.67 0.60 12.85
C ALA A 327 11.14 0.80 13.26
N ALA A 328 11.38 1.48 14.39
CA ALA A 328 12.73 1.75 14.88
C ALA A 328 13.46 0.46 15.29
N ALA A 329 12.77 -0.44 16.00
CA ALA A 329 13.33 -1.72 16.42
C ALA A 329 13.63 -2.62 15.20
N THR A 330 12.74 -2.66 14.21
CA THR A 330 12.96 -3.43 12.99
C THR A 330 14.16 -2.91 12.19
N LEU A 331 14.32 -1.59 12.06
CA LEU A 331 15.48 -1.01 11.38
C LEU A 331 16.79 -1.34 12.13
N GLU A 332 16.79 -1.27 13.47
CA GLU A 332 17.97 -1.60 14.28
C GLU A 332 18.36 -3.09 14.14
N ASP A 333 17.38 -3.99 14.07
CA ASP A 333 17.63 -5.42 13.81
C ASP A 333 18.27 -5.64 12.43
N VAL A 334 17.77 -4.95 11.39
CA VAL A 334 18.35 -5.02 10.04
C VAL A 334 19.76 -4.44 10.03
N LEU A 335 20.00 -3.32 10.75
CA LEU A 335 21.31 -2.71 10.89
C LEU A 335 22.29 -3.61 11.64
N ALA A 336 21.87 -4.25 12.73
CA ALA A 336 22.66 -5.20 13.47
C ALA A 336 23.05 -6.41 12.58
N LEU A 337 22.11 -6.88 11.76
CA LEU A 337 22.37 -7.95 10.79
C LEU A 337 23.35 -7.50 9.69
N TRP A 338 23.20 -6.27 9.17
CA TRP A 338 24.12 -5.68 8.19
C TRP A 338 25.55 -5.58 8.74
N ARG A 339 25.71 -5.11 9.97
CA ARG A 339 27.02 -4.99 10.64
C ARG A 339 27.76 -6.33 10.75
N ARG A 340 27.02 -7.45 10.86
CA ARG A 340 27.58 -8.82 10.96
C ARG A 340 28.00 -9.41 9.61
N GLN A 341 27.65 -8.79 8.48
CA GLN A 341 28.05 -9.28 7.15
C GLN A 341 29.54 -8.98 6.89
N SER A 342 30.15 -9.76 5.96
CA SER A 342 31.51 -9.49 5.48
C SER A 342 31.58 -8.11 4.80
N HIS A 343 32.80 -7.56 4.70
CA HIS A 343 33.05 -6.30 3.99
C HIS A 343 32.51 -6.37 2.56
N PHE A 344 32.76 -7.47 1.84
CA PHE A 344 32.29 -7.72 0.47
C PHE A 344 30.79 -7.64 0.31
N VAL A 345 30.01 -8.08 1.30
CA VAL A 345 28.54 -8.01 1.29
C VAL A 345 28.08 -6.62 1.69
N ARG A 346 28.63 -6.05 2.78
CA ARG A 346 28.20 -4.76 3.32
C ARG A 346 28.32 -3.60 2.31
N GLN A 347 29.42 -3.59 1.52
CA GLN A 347 29.64 -2.54 0.54
C GLN A 347 28.61 -2.51 -0.61
N ARG A 348 27.80 -3.57 -0.75
CA ARG A 348 26.76 -3.74 -1.77
C ARG A 348 25.35 -3.65 -1.22
N ILE A 349 25.17 -3.20 0.03
CA ILE A 349 23.85 -3.07 0.67
C ILE A 349 23.72 -1.66 1.22
N HIS A 350 22.63 -0.99 0.84
CA HIS A 350 22.28 0.35 1.23
C HIS A 350 20.94 0.33 1.96
N LEU A 351 20.93 0.76 3.23
CA LEU A 351 19.71 0.91 4.03
C LEU A 351 19.34 2.39 3.98
N ALA A 352 18.21 2.72 3.39
CA ALA A 352 17.82 4.11 3.11
C ALA A 352 16.53 4.48 3.85
N CYS A 353 16.61 5.46 4.74
CA CYS A 353 15.47 6.11 5.35
C CYS A 353 15.09 7.34 4.51
N LEU A 354 13.97 7.24 3.79
CA LEU A 354 13.51 8.28 2.87
C LEU A 354 12.85 9.43 3.62
N PRO A 355 13.07 10.70 3.21
CA PRO A 355 12.46 11.86 3.85
C PRO A 355 10.93 11.83 3.69
N MET A 356 10.21 12.18 4.77
CA MET A 356 8.74 12.16 4.84
C MET A 356 8.13 13.55 5.10
N THR A 357 8.94 14.61 5.11
CA THR A 357 8.47 15.98 5.35
C THR A 357 7.56 16.49 4.25
N ASP A 358 7.87 16.14 3.00
CA ASP A 358 7.05 16.37 1.81
C ASP A 358 6.71 15.01 1.20
N LEU A 359 5.43 14.62 1.27
CA LEU A 359 4.97 13.30 0.83
C LEU A 359 5.05 13.12 -0.68
N GLU A 360 4.89 14.20 -1.45
CA GLU A 360 5.01 14.14 -2.90
C GLU A 360 6.48 14.05 -3.34
N GLU A 361 7.39 14.73 -2.64
CA GLU A 361 8.82 14.54 -2.83
C GLU A 361 9.24 13.09 -2.52
N ASN A 362 8.74 12.52 -1.41
CA ASN A 362 8.92 11.10 -1.09
C ASN A 362 8.40 10.19 -2.21
N ALA A 363 7.19 10.44 -2.68
CA ALA A 363 6.56 9.68 -3.77
C ALA A 363 7.39 9.74 -5.07
N ALA A 364 7.95 10.92 -5.41
CA ALA A 364 8.84 11.08 -6.57
C ALA A 364 10.15 10.29 -6.40
N ILE A 365 10.72 10.24 -5.20
CA ILE A 365 11.91 9.44 -4.89
C ILE A 365 11.62 7.95 -5.06
N VAL A 366 10.50 7.47 -4.53
CA VAL A 366 10.08 6.05 -4.67
C VAL A 366 9.83 5.72 -6.14
N ASN A 367 9.15 6.61 -6.89
CA ASN A 367 8.93 6.45 -8.33
C ASN A 367 10.25 6.30 -9.08
N ALA A 368 11.22 7.20 -8.84
CA ALA A 368 12.54 7.16 -9.44
C ALA A 368 13.29 5.87 -9.09
N LEU A 369 13.24 5.45 -7.81
CA LEU A 369 13.94 4.25 -7.34
C LEU A 369 13.38 2.97 -7.99
N GLN A 370 12.06 2.82 -8.05
CA GLN A 370 11.44 1.68 -8.71
C GLN A 370 11.72 1.68 -10.23
N ARG A 371 11.65 2.84 -10.91
CA ARG A 371 11.97 2.93 -12.35
C ARG A 371 13.43 2.60 -12.66
N HIS A 372 14.34 2.91 -11.75
CA HIS A 372 15.76 2.63 -11.92
C HIS A 372 16.14 1.19 -11.58
N ALA A 373 15.33 0.50 -10.76
CA ALA A 373 15.61 -0.87 -10.32
C ALA A 373 15.75 -1.84 -11.49
N ALA A 374 16.73 -2.75 -11.42
CA ALA A 374 16.82 -3.90 -12.29
C ALA A 374 15.79 -4.98 -11.91
N VAL A 375 15.57 -5.16 -10.61
CA VAL A 375 14.55 -6.06 -10.04
C VAL A 375 13.96 -5.38 -8.81
N VAL A 376 12.63 -5.37 -8.71
CA VAL A 376 11.95 -4.97 -7.47
C VAL A 376 11.51 -6.23 -6.73
N THR A 377 11.70 -6.24 -5.41
CA THR A 377 11.28 -7.37 -4.58
C THR A 377 10.33 -6.94 -3.46
N GLN A 378 9.43 -7.84 -3.09
CA GLN A 378 8.58 -7.74 -1.91
C GLN A 378 8.53 -9.13 -1.26
N LYS A 379 9.56 -9.41 -0.46
CA LYS A 379 9.72 -10.70 0.22
C LYS A 379 9.04 -10.68 1.60
N SER A 380 7.76 -10.34 1.61
CA SER A 380 6.98 -10.31 2.84
C SER A 380 6.73 -11.71 3.41
N LEU A 381 6.69 -11.81 4.74
CA LEU A 381 6.22 -13.03 5.44
C LEU A 381 4.70 -13.10 5.40
N GLN A 382 4.03 -11.95 5.49
CA GLN A 382 2.60 -11.78 5.28
C GLN A 382 2.35 -10.45 4.56
N GLU A 383 1.32 -10.41 3.72
CA GLU A 383 0.97 -9.22 2.95
C GLU A 383 -0.55 -9.14 2.74
N GLY A 384 -1.15 -7.99 3.03
CA GLY A 384 -2.57 -7.78 2.74
C GLY A 384 -2.82 -7.76 1.23
N PHE A 385 -2.16 -6.85 0.51
CA PHE A 385 -2.22 -6.77 -0.94
C PHE A 385 -0.84 -6.53 -1.58
N GLY A 386 -0.10 -5.51 -1.13
CA GLY A 386 1.24 -5.21 -1.62
C GLY A 386 1.25 -4.23 -2.80
N LEU A 387 0.69 -3.02 -2.62
CA LEU A 387 0.67 -1.98 -3.67
C LEU A 387 2.05 -1.67 -4.24
N THR A 388 3.11 -1.81 -3.46
CA THR A 388 4.49 -1.60 -3.93
C THR A 388 4.85 -2.49 -5.12
N ILE A 389 4.35 -3.74 -5.16
CA ILE A 389 4.54 -4.61 -6.32
C ILE A 389 3.68 -4.14 -7.49
N THR A 390 2.41 -3.77 -7.27
CA THR A 390 1.57 -3.18 -8.31
C THR A 390 2.25 -1.97 -8.96
N GLU A 391 2.83 -1.07 -8.15
CA GLU A 391 3.56 0.13 -8.59
C GLU A 391 4.81 -0.22 -9.41
N ALA A 392 5.57 -1.23 -8.99
CA ALA A 392 6.74 -1.69 -9.74
C ALA A 392 6.36 -2.34 -11.08
N MET A 393 5.32 -3.17 -11.07
CA MET A 393 4.76 -3.80 -12.26
C MET A 393 4.22 -2.76 -13.25
N TRP A 394 3.53 -1.71 -12.77
CA TRP A 394 3.11 -0.56 -13.59
C TRP A 394 4.28 0.12 -14.30
N LYS A 395 5.46 0.15 -13.68
CA LYS A 395 6.69 0.72 -14.25
C LYS A 395 7.45 -0.27 -15.15
N ALA A 396 6.80 -1.37 -15.53
CA ALA A 396 7.38 -2.46 -16.31
C ALA A 396 8.67 -3.03 -15.67
N ARG A 397 8.73 -3.08 -14.32
CA ARG A 397 9.87 -3.71 -13.65
C ARG A 397 9.61 -5.19 -13.41
N PRO A 398 10.61 -6.04 -13.65
CA PRO A 398 10.53 -7.44 -13.25
C PRO A 398 10.47 -7.53 -11.72
N VAL A 399 9.60 -8.40 -11.20
CA VAL A 399 9.36 -8.51 -9.76
C VAL A 399 9.64 -9.91 -9.23
N VAL A 400 10.14 -9.96 -7.98
CA VAL A 400 10.24 -11.17 -7.17
C VAL A 400 9.45 -10.93 -5.88
N ALA A 401 8.41 -11.72 -5.64
CA ALA A 401 7.55 -11.56 -4.48
C ALA A 401 7.36 -12.90 -3.73
N SER A 402 7.01 -12.84 -2.46
CA SER A 402 6.57 -14.04 -1.73
C SER A 402 5.18 -14.48 -2.18
N ALA A 403 4.93 -15.78 -2.21
CA ALA A 403 3.62 -16.36 -2.47
C ALA A 403 2.70 -16.25 -1.24
N VAL A 404 2.42 -15.01 -0.79
CA VAL A 404 1.57 -14.72 0.37
C VAL A 404 0.58 -13.60 0.03
N GLY A 405 -0.63 -13.74 0.53
CA GLY A 405 -1.66 -12.73 0.43
C GLY A 405 -1.89 -12.25 -1.00
N GLY A 406 -2.22 -10.97 -1.16
CA GLY A 406 -2.52 -10.35 -2.44
C GLY A 406 -1.35 -10.30 -3.45
N LEU A 407 -0.13 -10.63 -3.04
CA LEU A 407 0.99 -10.78 -3.98
C LEU A 407 0.75 -11.93 -4.97
N GLN A 408 0.06 -12.99 -4.54
CA GLN A 408 -0.30 -14.13 -5.38
C GLN A 408 -1.38 -13.80 -6.42
N ASP A 409 -2.18 -12.79 -6.17
CA ASP A 409 -3.22 -12.33 -7.11
C ASP A 409 -2.63 -11.41 -8.19
N GLN A 410 -1.49 -10.78 -7.90
CA GLN A 410 -0.81 -9.84 -8.79
C GLN A 410 0.23 -10.54 -9.66
N VAL A 411 0.99 -11.48 -9.08
CA VAL A 411 2.13 -12.11 -9.75
C VAL A 411 1.73 -13.49 -10.27
N LEU A 412 1.71 -13.63 -11.59
CA LEU A 412 1.56 -14.88 -12.33
C LEU A 412 2.95 -15.49 -12.55
N PRO A 413 3.29 -16.60 -11.86
CA PRO A 413 4.67 -17.11 -11.83
C PRO A 413 5.22 -17.45 -13.21
N GLY A 414 6.34 -16.82 -13.57
CA GLY A 414 7.01 -17.04 -14.86
C GLY A 414 6.46 -16.22 -16.03
N GLU A 415 5.32 -15.58 -15.88
CA GLU A 415 4.69 -14.72 -16.90
C GLU A 415 5.01 -13.26 -16.69
N ASN A 416 4.60 -12.69 -15.54
CA ASN A 416 4.74 -11.28 -15.20
C ASN A 416 5.61 -11.03 -13.96
N GLY A 417 6.17 -12.09 -13.35
CA GLY A 417 7.03 -12.03 -12.18
C GLY A 417 7.42 -13.42 -11.69
N LEU A 418 8.17 -13.48 -10.60
CA LEU A 418 8.52 -14.73 -9.92
C LEU A 418 7.98 -14.72 -8.48
N LEU A 419 7.44 -15.85 -8.03
CA LEU A 419 6.99 -16.07 -6.66
C LEU A 419 7.95 -17.00 -5.91
N VAL A 420 8.30 -16.62 -4.69
CA VAL A 420 8.98 -17.43 -3.70
C VAL A 420 7.91 -18.13 -2.88
N ARG A 421 7.79 -19.44 -3.02
CA ARG A 421 6.71 -20.25 -2.42
C ARG A 421 6.78 -20.27 -0.89
N ASN A 422 7.98 -20.45 -0.36
CA ASN A 422 8.21 -20.32 1.07
C ASN A 422 8.92 -18.98 1.34
N PRO A 423 8.27 -17.99 1.95
CA PRO A 423 8.88 -16.68 2.20
C PRO A 423 10.14 -16.76 3.11
N GLU A 424 10.33 -17.83 3.87
CA GLU A 424 11.52 -18.04 4.69
C GLU A 424 12.67 -18.69 3.90
N ASP A 425 12.41 -19.25 2.72
CA ASP A 425 13.44 -19.90 1.88
C ASP A 425 14.30 -18.85 1.16
N ARG A 426 15.46 -18.62 1.74
CA ARG A 426 16.46 -17.67 1.20
C ARG A 426 17.13 -18.19 -0.06
N ALA A 427 17.19 -19.51 -0.26
CA ALA A 427 17.81 -20.10 -1.45
C ALA A 427 16.86 -19.97 -2.66
N GLU A 428 15.57 -20.21 -2.48
CA GLU A 428 14.55 -19.96 -3.51
C GLU A 428 14.53 -18.49 -3.91
N PHE A 429 14.54 -17.57 -2.93
CA PHE A 429 14.61 -16.13 -3.18
C PHE A 429 15.88 -15.73 -3.96
N ALA A 430 17.06 -16.17 -3.50
CA ALA A 430 18.34 -15.89 -4.18
C ALA A 430 18.34 -16.43 -5.61
N GLY A 431 17.80 -17.63 -5.83
CA GLY A 431 17.65 -18.26 -7.15
C GLY A 431 16.73 -17.47 -8.07
N ALA A 432 15.58 -17.00 -7.57
CA ALA A 432 14.65 -16.19 -8.33
C ALA A 432 15.28 -14.85 -8.77
N VAL A 433 15.94 -14.14 -7.85
CA VAL A 433 16.66 -12.90 -8.16
C VAL A 433 17.76 -13.13 -9.19
N ARG A 434 18.56 -14.19 -9.01
CA ARG A 434 19.63 -14.57 -9.96
C ARG A 434 19.06 -14.81 -11.36
N THR A 435 17.96 -15.56 -11.47
CA THR A 435 17.31 -15.86 -12.76
C THR A 435 16.97 -14.60 -13.56
N LEU A 436 16.49 -13.55 -12.89
CA LEU A 436 16.14 -12.28 -13.56
C LEU A 436 17.40 -11.48 -13.91
N LEU A 437 18.41 -11.44 -13.05
CA LEU A 437 19.63 -10.68 -13.28
C LEU A 437 20.53 -11.29 -14.36
N GLU A 438 20.54 -12.62 -14.50
CA GLU A 438 21.31 -13.34 -15.51
C GLU A 438 20.61 -13.38 -16.89
N ALA A 439 19.31 -13.04 -16.97
CA ALA A 439 18.52 -13.05 -18.19
C ALA A 439 17.77 -11.72 -18.40
N PRO A 440 18.46 -10.59 -18.63
CA PRO A 440 17.87 -9.26 -18.66
C PRO A 440 16.80 -9.07 -19.75
N GLU A 441 16.93 -9.71 -20.91
CA GLU A 441 15.91 -9.67 -21.97
C GLU A 441 14.60 -10.34 -21.51
N ARG A 442 14.70 -11.53 -20.89
CA ARG A 442 13.53 -12.22 -20.30
C ARG A 442 12.92 -11.41 -19.18
N ALA A 443 13.73 -10.79 -18.33
CA ALA A 443 13.28 -9.92 -17.25
C ALA A 443 12.53 -8.71 -17.79
N THR A 444 12.99 -8.10 -18.87
CA THR A 444 12.32 -6.98 -19.55
C THR A 444 10.95 -7.40 -20.09
N LEU A 445 10.86 -8.53 -20.81
CA LEU A 445 9.58 -9.04 -21.32
C LEU A 445 8.59 -9.34 -20.20
N MET A 446 9.08 -9.90 -19.09
CA MET A 446 8.28 -10.16 -17.88
C MET A 446 7.75 -8.85 -17.30
N GLY A 447 8.58 -7.80 -17.22
CA GLY A 447 8.16 -6.46 -16.79
C GLY A 447 7.08 -5.84 -17.69
N LEU A 448 7.19 -5.98 -19.01
CA LEU A 448 6.16 -5.50 -19.94
C LEU A 448 4.82 -6.22 -19.75
N ARG A 449 4.83 -7.54 -19.55
CA ARG A 449 3.62 -8.31 -19.22
C ARG A 449 3.04 -7.90 -17.86
N ALA A 450 3.91 -7.58 -16.90
CA ALA A 450 3.49 -7.07 -15.60
C ALA A 450 2.74 -5.74 -15.73
N HIS A 451 3.23 -4.84 -16.56
CA HIS A 451 2.58 -3.55 -16.86
C HIS A 451 1.17 -3.76 -17.44
N GLU A 452 1.03 -4.60 -18.47
CA GLU A 452 -0.28 -4.90 -19.07
C GLU A 452 -1.27 -5.54 -18.09
N HIS A 453 -0.76 -6.40 -17.22
CA HIS A 453 -1.58 -7.01 -16.17
C HIS A 453 -2.10 -5.96 -15.18
N VAL A 454 -1.25 -5.04 -14.73
CA VAL A 454 -1.68 -3.94 -13.86
C VAL A 454 -2.66 -3.01 -14.56
N ARG A 455 -2.42 -2.66 -15.83
CA ARG A 455 -3.31 -1.83 -16.65
C ARG A 455 -4.71 -2.40 -16.70
N THR A 456 -4.83 -3.72 -16.82
CA THR A 456 -6.11 -4.39 -16.92
C THR A 456 -6.83 -4.54 -15.57
N TYR A 457 -6.09 -4.86 -14.50
CA TYR A 457 -6.74 -5.35 -13.28
C TYR A 457 -6.56 -4.47 -12.04
N PHE A 458 -5.57 -3.57 -12.00
CA PHE A 458 -5.20 -2.88 -10.76
C PHE A 458 -5.13 -1.36 -10.87
N THR A 459 -5.78 -0.77 -11.88
CA THR A 459 -5.90 0.67 -12.04
C THR A 459 -7.13 1.24 -11.33
N ILE A 460 -7.12 2.53 -11.08
CA ILE A 460 -8.18 3.24 -10.40
C ILE A 460 -9.53 3.17 -11.14
N THR A 461 -9.51 3.10 -12.48
CA THR A 461 -10.71 2.99 -13.33
C THR A 461 -11.53 1.72 -13.02
N ARG A 462 -10.84 0.59 -12.88
CA ARG A 462 -11.46 -0.68 -12.46
C ARG A 462 -12.07 -0.53 -11.05
N HIS A 463 -11.34 0.04 -10.11
CA HIS A 463 -11.76 0.20 -8.72
C HIS A 463 -13.01 1.10 -8.59
N LEU A 464 -13.04 2.22 -9.32
CA LEU A 464 -14.22 3.10 -9.39
C LEU A 464 -15.43 2.36 -9.96
N SER A 465 -15.24 1.53 -10.99
CA SER A 465 -16.29 0.68 -11.54
C SER A 465 -16.83 -0.34 -10.53
N ASP A 466 -15.97 -0.91 -9.68
CA ASP A 466 -16.39 -1.80 -8.60
C ASP A 466 -17.19 -1.06 -7.52
N PHE A 467 -16.85 0.19 -7.24
CA PHE A 467 -17.63 1.03 -6.32
C PHE A 467 -19.02 1.37 -6.88
N VAL A 468 -19.17 1.56 -8.20
CA VAL A 468 -20.51 1.73 -8.79
C VAL A 468 -21.36 0.47 -8.54
N ARG A 469 -20.81 -0.73 -8.75
CA ARG A 469 -21.51 -2.00 -8.44
C ARG A 469 -21.87 -2.13 -6.95
N LEU A 470 -21.03 -1.63 -6.05
CA LEU A 470 -21.36 -1.57 -4.63
C LEU A 470 -22.57 -0.66 -4.38
N LEU A 471 -22.59 0.55 -4.96
CA LEU A 471 -23.69 1.50 -4.82
C LEU A 471 -25.00 0.94 -5.39
N GLU A 472 -24.97 0.26 -6.53
CA GLU A 472 -26.11 -0.46 -7.10
C GLU A 472 -26.70 -1.48 -6.12
N ARG A 473 -25.84 -2.31 -5.50
CA ARG A 473 -26.27 -3.31 -4.51
C ARG A 473 -26.85 -2.68 -3.25
N LEU A 474 -26.30 -1.54 -2.80
CA LEU A 474 -26.83 -0.81 -1.66
C LEU A 474 -28.22 -0.21 -1.96
N SER A 475 -28.46 0.24 -3.20
CA SER A 475 -29.74 0.83 -3.60
C SER A 475 -30.85 -0.21 -3.81
N THR A 476 -30.53 -1.46 -4.17
CA THR A 476 -31.53 -2.51 -4.42
C THR A 476 -31.99 -3.24 -3.14
N GLN A 477 -31.33 -3.05 -2.03
CA GLN A 477 -31.67 -3.68 -0.74
C GLN A 477 -32.39 -2.72 0.22
N THR A 478 -32.79 -1.54 -0.25
CA THR A 478 -33.64 -0.59 0.47
C THR A 478 -35.08 -0.95 0.23
#